data_43e0489ce22372f483c7a556a0738b6a
#
_entry.id   43e0489ce22372f483c7a556a0738b6a
#
_cell.length_a   1.000
_cell.length_b   1.000
_cell.length_c   1.000
_cell.angle_alpha   90.00
_cell.angle_beta   90.00
_cell.angle_gamma   90.00
#
_symmetry.space_group_name_H-M   'P 1'
#
loop_
_entity.id
_entity.type
_entity.pdbx_description
1 polymer ?
#
loop_
_entity_poly.entity_id
_entity_poly.type
_entity_poly.pdbx_seq_one_letter_code
_entity_poly.pdbx_strand_id
1 'polypeptide(L)'
;MNKNSEQKDNEEIVSEDKGNEDNAEQSVKVEEKLEKAYAQNESIQNKYLRAVADLENLRKRMIRERDDAIQRTKIQIFNDLLPVLDSFKLGLTEAQKSDEGKEVVHGFSLAMNQLEETVGEYGLEIIEPSEEKFDPNIHLSLIHI
;
A
#
# COMPACT_ATOMS: atom_id res chain seq x y z
N MET A 1 22.66 -60.09 71.77
CA MET A 1 23.57 -59.35 70.89
C MET A 1 22.95 -59.30 69.48
N ASN A 2 22.87 -58.17 68.90
CA ASN A 2 22.45 -57.88 67.54
C ASN A 2 20.93 -57.85 67.21
N LYS A 3 20.25 -56.79 67.62
CA LYS A 3 18.95 -56.36 67.09
C LYS A 3 19.00 -54.94 66.56
N ASN A 4 20.16 -54.32 66.38
CA ASN A 4 20.30 -52.90 66.07
C ASN A 4 20.87 -52.62 64.68
N SER A 5 21.18 -53.65 63.88
CA SER A 5 21.70 -53.46 62.52
C SER A 5 20.63 -53.59 61.40
N GLU A 6 19.53 -54.29 61.66
CA GLU A 6 18.45 -54.44 60.66
C GLU A 6 17.50 -53.24 60.55
N GLN A 7 17.43 -52.32 61.54
CA GLN A 7 16.59 -51.11 61.49
C GLN A 7 17.25 -49.97 60.80
N LYS A 8 18.56 -49.89 60.65
CA LYS A 8 19.24 -48.83 59.92
C LYS A 8 19.23 -49.02 58.42
N ASP A 9 19.32 -50.23 57.94
CA ASP A 9 19.31 -50.54 56.50
C ASP A 9 17.91 -50.34 55.86
N ASN A 10 16.86 -50.50 56.68
CA ASN A 10 15.49 -50.30 56.17
C ASN A 10 15.04 -48.84 56.12
N GLU A 11 15.61 -47.92 56.91
CA GLU A 11 15.34 -46.48 56.85
C GLU A 11 16.11 -45.84 55.73
N GLU A 12 17.30 -46.29 55.34
CA GLU A 12 18.10 -45.78 54.24
C GLU A 12 17.51 -46.14 52.88
N ILE A 13 16.94 -47.31 52.70
CA ILE A 13 16.29 -47.77 51.46
C ILE A 13 14.96 -47.03 51.24
N VAL A 14 14.22 -46.72 52.29
CA VAL A 14 12.96 -45.97 52.20
C VAL A 14 13.17 -44.44 51.89
N SER A 15 14.32 -43.88 52.28
CA SER A 15 14.68 -42.52 52.01
C SER A 15 15.18 -42.29 50.56
N GLU A 16 15.86 -43.26 49.94
CA GLU A 16 16.28 -43.19 48.54
C GLU A 16 15.10 -43.34 47.57
N ASP A 17 14.09 -44.18 47.89
CA ASP A 17 12.92 -44.38 47.02
C ASP A 17 12.00 -43.14 46.95
N LYS A 18 11.82 -42.42 48.07
CA LYS A 18 11.07 -41.15 48.08
C LYS A 18 11.77 -40.01 47.35
N GLY A 19 13.11 -39.93 47.37
CA GLY A 19 13.88 -38.93 46.63
C GLY A 19 13.84 -39.13 45.13
N ASN A 20 13.65 -40.37 44.68
CA ASN A 20 13.60 -40.69 43.24
C ASN A 20 12.20 -40.45 42.63
N GLU A 21 11.11 -40.64 43.39
CA GLU A 21 9.74 -40.33 42.96
C GLU A 21 9.50 -38.82 42.87
N ASP A 22 9.97 -38.04 43.86
CA ASP A 22 9.86 -36.55 43.80
C ASP A 22 10.65 -35.93 42.64
N ASN A 23 11.79 -36.53 42.29
CA ASN A 23 12.60 -36.07 41.18
C ASN A 23 11.99 -36.43 39.81
N ALA A 24 11.33 -37.58 39.71
CA ALA A 24 10.60 -38.02 38.52
C ALA A 24 9.33 -37.16 38.30
N GLU A 25 8.57 -36.80 39.33
CA GLU A 25 7.43 -35.91 39.22
C GLU A 25 7.81 -34.47 38.86
N GLN A 26 8.94 -33.98 39.34
CA GLN A 26 9.46 -32.65 38.97
C GLN A 26 9.93 -32.63 37.52
N SER A 27 10.59 -33.68 37.03
CA SER A 27 11.01 -33.76 35.62
C SER A 27 9.81 -33.77 34.66
N VAL A 28 8.76 -34.52 34.94
CA VAL A 28 7.52 -34.56 34.14
C VAL A 28 6.84 -33.19 34.12
N LYS A 29 6.76 -32.49 35.26
CA LYS A 29 6.20 -31.13 35.33
C LYS A 29 7.02 -30.10 34.56
N VAL A 30 8.32 -30.23 34.47
CA VAL A 30 9.23 -29.41 33.69
C VAL A 30 9.04 -29.65 32.19
N GLU A 31 8.95 -30.91 31.79
CA GLU A 31 8.70 -31.29 30.39
C GLU A 31 7.36 -30.75 29.88
N GLU A 32 6.28 -30.90 30.67
CA GLU A 32 4.98 -30.31 30.29
C GLU A 32 5.00 -28.79 30.16
N LYS A 33 5.73 -28.10 31.04
CA LYS A 33 5.90 -26.62 30.94
C LYS A 33 6.70 -26.23 29.69
N LEU A 34 7.74 -27.03 29.38
CA LEU A 34 8.59 -26.84 28.22
C LEU A 34 7.78 -27.00 26.92
N GLU A 35 7.00 -28.09 26.85
CA GLU A 35 6.13 -28.38 25.70
C GLU A 35 5.08 -27.29 25.49
N LYS A 36 4.45 -26.83 26.57
CA LYS A 36 3.51 -25.69 26.52
C LYS A 36 4.20 -24.37 26.06
N ALA A 37 5.43 -24.14 26.53
CA ALA A 37 6.20 -22.97 26.11
C ALA A 37 6.59 -23.02 24.62
N TYR A 38 6.99 -24.22 24.13
CA TYR A 38 7.28 -24.42 22.71
C TYR A 38 6.02 -24.18 21.82
N ALA A 39 4.89 -24.79 22.21
CA ALA A 39 3.62 -24.59 21.49
C ALA A 39 3.16 -23.12 21.48
N GLN A 40 3.34 -22.42 22.60
CA GLN A 40 3.06 -20.97 22.67
C GLN A 40 4.01 -20.16 21.76
N ASN A 41 5.29 -20.49 21.76
CA ASN A 41 6.28 -19.81 20.92
C ASN A 41 5.99 -20.02 19.43
N GLU A 42 5.68 -21.24 19.02
CA GLU A 42 5.27 -21.53 17.64
C GLU A 42 4.01 -20.77 17.24
N SER A 43 3.02 -20.70 18.11
CA SER A 43 1.81 -19.91 17.88
C SER A 43 2.10 -18.40 17.72
N ILE A 44 2.99 -17.86 18.54
CA ILE A 44 3.41 -16.45 18.47
C ILE A 44 4.21 -16.20 17.18
N GLN A 45 5.12 -17.09 16.80
CA GLN A 45 5.88 -17.00 15.56
C GLN A 45 4.94 -17.00 14.34
N ASN A 46 3.96 -17.90 14.31
CA ASN A 46 2.98 -17.98 13.24
C ASN A 46 2.12 -16.70 13.15
N LYS A 47 1.72 -16.14 14.28
CA LYS A 47 1.00 -14.83 14.31
C LYS A 47 1.89 -13.70 13.83
N TYR A 48 3.15 -13.68 14.24
CA TYR A 48 4.11 -12.68 13.79
C TYR A 48 4.34 -12.73 12.27
N LEU A 49 4.59 -13.93 11.71
CA LEU A 49 4.77 -14.09 10.28
C LEU A 49 3.54 -13.65 9.47
N ARG A 50 2.34 -13.99 9.97
CA ARG A 50 1.09 -13.53 9.34
C ARG A 50 0.96 -12.00 9.41
N ALA A 51 1.24 -11.38 10.55
CA ALA A 51 1.20 -9.93 10.70
C ALA A 51 2.18 -9.21 9.77
N VAL A 52 3.40 -9.76 9.59
CA VAL A 52 4.39 -9.22 8.65
C VAL A 52 3.88 -9.32 7.21
N ALA A 53 3.31 -10.47 6.81
CA ALA A 53 2.74 -10.65 5.49
C ALA A 53 1.55 -9.69 5.23
N ASP A 54 0.69 -9.50 6.23
CA ASP A 54 -0.43 -8.56 6.14
C ASP A 54 0.04 -7.11 6.01
N LEU A 55 1.09 -6.72 6.74
CA LEU A 55 1.71 -5.41 6.62
C LEU A 55 2.32 -5.17 5.23
N GLU A 56 3.00 -6.15 4.65
CA GLU A 56 3.51 -6.05 3.28
C GLU A 56 2.39 -5.90 2.25
N ASN A 57 1.33 -6.68 2.38
CA ASN A 57 0.17 -6.59 1.51
C ASN A 57 -0.53 -5.23 1.64
N LEU A 58 -0.69 -4.75 2.87
CA LEU A 58 -1.25 -3.42 3.14
C LEU A 58 -0.39 -2.32 2.51
N ARG A 59 0.93 -2.39 2.66
CA ARG A 59 1.86 -1.42 2.06
C ARG A 59 1.74 -1.39 0.54
N LYS A 60 1.71 -2.56 -0.12
CA LYS A 60 1.55 -2.65 -1.57
C LYS A 60 0.20 -2.07 -2.02
N ARG A 61 -0.86 -2.33 -1.26
CA ARG A 61 -2.19 -1.79 -1.55
C ARG A 61 -2.22 -0.27 -1.40
N MET A 62 -1.66 0.27 -0.31
CA MET A 62 -1.61 1.72 -0.08
C MET A 62 -0.86 2.48 -1.17
N ILE A 63 0.23 1.90 -1.70
CA ILE A 63 0.97 2.52 -2.82
C ILE A 63 0.06 2.61 -4.05
N ARG A 64 -0.63 1.54 -4.42
CA ARG A 64 -1.56 1.54 -5.56
C ARG A 64 -2.72 2.52 -5.36
N GLU A 65 -3.36 2.48 -4.19
CA GLU A 65 -4.46 3.41 -3.86
C GLU A 65 -4.03 4.87 -3.93
N ARG A 66 -2.80 5.18 -3.47
CA ARG A 66 -2.23 6.53 -3.60
C ARG A 66 -2.03 6.92 -5.06
N ASP A 67 -1.43 6.05 -5.86
CA ASP A 67 -1.15 6.34 -7.26
C ASP A 67 -2.47 6.48 -8.06
N ASP A 68 -3.45 5.62 -7.79
CA ASP A 68 -4.79 5.73 -8.36
C ASP A 68 -5.52 7.02 -7.94
N ALA A 69 -5.34 7.47 -6.70
CA ALA A 69 -5.92 8.73 -6.23
C ALA A 69 -5.28 9.94 -6.92
N ILE A 70 -3.96 9.93 -7.11
CA ILE A 70 -3.25 10.98 -7.87
C ILE A 70 -3.76 11.05 -9.30
N GLN A 71 -3.89 9.91 -9.98
CA GLN A 71 -4.38 9.87 -11.36
C GLN A 71 -5.83 10.36 -11.46
N ARG A 72 -6.71 9.92 -10.58
CA ARG A 72 -8.11 10.41 -10.55
C ARG A 72 -8.19 11.91 -10.33
N THR A 73 -7.38 12.45 -9.43
CA THR A 73 -7.34 13.90 -9.16
C THR A 73 -6.83 14.67 -10.36
N LYS A 74 -5.80 14.17 -11.05
CA LYS A 74 -5.32 14.79 -12.30
C LYS A 74 -6.41 14.84 -13.37
N ILE A 75 -7.09 13.71 -13.61
CA ILE A 75 -8.18 13.62 -14.59
C ILE A 75 -9.30 14.62 -14.24
N GLN A 76 -9.66 14.73 -12.97
CA GLN A 76 -10.70 15.67 -12.54
C GLN A 76 -10.28 17.12 -12.78
N ILE A 77 -9.05 17.50 -12.41
CA ILE A 77 -8.53 18.85 -12.66
C ILE A 77 -8.53 19.17 -14.16
N PHE A 78 -8.10 18.22 -15.00
CA PHE A 78 -8.10 18.45 -16.45
C PHE A 78 -9.52 18.57 -17.01
N ASN A 79 -10.46 17.75 -16.57
CA ASN A 79 -11.86 17.88 -16.99
C ASN A 79 -12.46 19.24 -16.65
N ASP A 80 -12.10 19.81 -15.50
CA ASP A 80 -12.56 21.14 -15.08
C ASP A 80 -11.81 22.26 -15.83
N LEU A 81 -10.55 22.04 -16.21
CA LEU A 81 -9.71 23.02 -16.88
C LEU A 81 -9.97 23.10 -18.39
N LEU A 82 -10.28 21.97 -19.05
CA LEU A 82 -10.47 21.92 -20.50
C LEU A 82 -11.52 22.92 -21.03
N PRO A 83 -12.72 23.08 -20.42
CA PRO A 83 -13.69 24.09 -20.89
C PRO A 83 -13.18 25.52 -20.79
N VAL A 84 -12.32 25.80 -19.83
CA VAL A 84 -11.69 27.12 -19.66
C VAL A 84 -10.69 27.38 -20.79
N LEU A 85 -9.84 26.39 -21.09
CA LEU A 85 -8.90 26.44 -22.21
C LEU A 85 -9.61 26.66 -23.55
N ASP A 86 -10.70 25.90 -23.77
CA ASP A 86 -11.51 26.05 -24.99
C ASP A 86 -12.12 27.43 -25.12
N SER A 87 -12.61 27.99 -24.02
CA SER A 87 -13.14 29.37 -23.98
C SER A 87 -12.07 30.40 -24.30
N PHE A 88 -10.85 30.20 -23.78
CA PHE A 88 -9.73 31.10 -24.10
C PHE A 88 -9.28 30.97 -25.55
N LYS A 89 -9.22 29.77 -26.13
CA LYS A 89 -8.91 29.54 -27.54
C LYS A 89 -9.92 30.21 -28.45
N LEU A 90 -11.21 30.07 -28.14
CA LEU A 90 -12.29 30.74 -28.89
C LEU A 90 -12.17 32.27 -28.81
N GLY A 91 -11.95 32.79 -27.60
CA GLY A 91 -11.76 34.25 -27.41
C GLY A 91 -10.55 34.78 -28.17
N LEU A 92 -9.43 34.05 -28.16
CA LEU A 92 -8.24 34.41 -28.92
C LEU A 92 -8.51 34.43 -30.44
N THR A 93 -9.22 33.42 -30.95
CA THR A 93 -9.57 33.33 -32.38
C THR A 93 -10.45 34.48 -32.81
N GLU A 94 -11.41 34.89 -31.98
CA GLU A 94 -12.25 36.06 -32.27
C GLU A 94 -11.46 37.39 -32.20
N ALA A 95 -10.58 37.51 -31.20
CA ALA A 95 -9.74 38.70 -31.06
C ALA A 95 -8.74 38.89 -32.22
N GLN A 96 -8.27 37.80 -32.82
CA GLN A 96 -7.37 37.86 -33.99
C GLN A 96 -8.03 38.38 -35.25
N LYS A 97 -9.37 38.38 -35.34
CA LYS A 97 -10.12 38.93 -36.48
C LYS A 97 -10.16 40.47 -36.49
N SER A 98 -9.86 41.10 -35.35
CA SER A 98 -9.82 42.55 -35.21
C SER A 98 -8.39 43.07 -35.33
N ASP A 99 -8.20 44.18 -36.03
CA ASP A 99 -6.88 44.84 -36.10
C ASP A 99 -6.54 45.65 -34.85
N GLU A 100 -7.52 45.88 -33.98
CA GLU A 100 -7.35 46.60 -32.74
C GLU A 100 -6.78 45.71 -31.66
N GLY A 101 -5.68 46.10 -31.04
CA GLY A 101 -5.10 45.37 -29.89
C GLY A 101 -4.19 44.22 -30.23
N LYS A 102 -3.58 44.15 -31.39
CA LYS A 102 -2.67 43.09 -31.83
C LYS A 102 -1.58 42.73 -30.82
N GLU A 103 -1.04 43.72 -30.10
CA GLU A 103 -0.02 43.49 -29.07
C GLU A 103 -0.59 42.70 -27.87
N VAL A 104 -1.83 43.01 -27.46
CA VAL A 104 -2.51 42.30 -26.37
C VAL A 104 -2.82 40.86 -26.79
N VAL A 105 -3.31 40.66 -28.01
CA VAL A 105 -3.58 39.34 -28.60
C VAL A 105 -2.31 38.50 -28.66
N HIS A 106 -1.19 39.09 -29.06
CA HIS A 106 0.09 38.42 -29.10
C HIS A 106 0.56 37.99 -27.69
N GLY A 107 0.50 38.89 -26.71
CA GLY A 107 0.85 38.57 -25.31
C GLY A 107 -0.04 37.47 -24.74
N PHE A 108 -1.33 37.48 -25.02
CA PHE A 108 -2.27 36.47 -24.61
C PHE A 108 -2.00 35.10 -25.27
N SER A 109 -1.62 35.10 -26.57
CA SER A 109 -1.22 33.89 -27.29
C SER A 109 0.01 33.24 -26.67
N LEU A 110 1.01 34.02 -26.28
CA LEU A 110 2.18 33.51 -25.57
C LEU A 110 1.82 32.87 -24.22
N ALA A 111 0.93 33.51 -23.46
CA ALA A 111 0.47 32.96 -22.18
C ALA A 111 -0.31 31.64 -22.37
N MET A 112 -1.13 31.55 -23.42
CA MET A 112 -1.84 30.29 -23.75
C MET A 112 -0.88 29.18 -24.12
N ASN A 113 0.11 29.43 -24.98
CA ASN A 113 1.11 28.42 -25.33
C ASN A 113 1.88 27.94 -24.10
N GLN A 114 2.25 28.83 -23.19
CA GLN A 114 2.91 28.47 -21.96
C GLN A 114 2.01 27.63 -21.05
N LEU A 115 0.71 27.93 -21.00
CA LEU A 115 -0.25 27.15 -20.24
C LEU A 115 -0.40 25.73 -20.84
N GLU A 116 -0.52 25.61 -22.15
CA GLU A 116 -0.58 24.33 -22.87
C GLU A 116 0.68 23.49 -22.64
N GLU A 117 1.86 24.09 -22.69
CA GLU A 117 3.12 23.44 -22.39
C GLU A 117 3.15 22.91 -20.94
N THR A 118 2.76 23.76 -19.99
CA THR A 118 2.71 23.38 -18.56
C THR A 118 1.73 22.23 -18.32
N VAL A 119 0.55 22.27 -18.92
CA VAL A 119 -0.45 21.21 -18.78
C VAL A 119 0.03 19.92 -19.46
N GLY A 120 0.79 20.05 -20.55
CA GLY A 120 1.48 18.94 -21.23
C GLY A 120 2.49 18.22 -20.32
N GLU A 121 3.26 18.94 -19.51
CA GLU A 121 4.17 18.35 -18.52
C GLU A 121 3.46 17.48 -17.48
N TYR A 122 2.20 17.82 -17.17
CA TYR A 122 1.35 17.02 -16.26
C TYR A 122 0.66 15.83 -16.94
N GLY A 123 0.84 15.67 -18.28
CA GLY A 123 0.38 14.50 -19.01
C GLY A 123 -0.91 14.71 -19.82
N LEU A 124 -1.29 15.98 -20.11
CA LEU A 124 -2.33 16.30 -21.09
C LEU A 124 -1.69 16.39 -22.48
N GLU A 125 -2.02 15.49 -23.37
CA GLU A 125 -1.56 15.50 -24.76
C GLU A 125 -2.66 16.05 -25.66
N ILE A 126 -2.31 17.08 -26.47
CA ILE A 126 -3.22 17.65 -27.45
C ILE A 126 -3.10 16.85 -28.74
N ILE A 127 -4.18 16.21 -29.15
CA ILE A 127 -4.26 15.45 -30.40
C ILE A 127 -5.05 16.26 -31.40
N GLU A 128 -4.39 16.70 -32.49
CA GLU A 128 -5.02 17.39 -33.61
C GLU A 128 -5.26 16.38 -34.76
N PRO A 129 -6.49 15.89 -34.95
CA PRO A 129 -6.79 14.82 -35.91
C PRO A 129 -6.96 15.31 -37.35
N SER A 130 -6.20 16.32 -37.79
CA SER A 130 -6.44 17.01 -39.07
C SER A 130 -6.19 16.16 -40.32
N GLU A 131 -5.45 15.02 -40.23
CA GLU A 131 -5.14 14.14 -41.36
C GLU A 131 -5.15 12.65 -41.03
N GLU A 132 -5.47 12.25 -39.80
CA GLU A 132 -5.42 10.86 -39.37
C GLU A 132 -6.77 10.13 -39.53
N LYS A 133 -6.71 8.79 -39.73
CA LYS A 133 -7.93 7.98 -39.74
C LYS A 133 -8.57 8.01 -38.37
N PHE A 134 -9.89 8.14 -38.32
CA PHE A 134 -10.66 8.08 -37.09
C PHE A 134 -10.36 6.82 -36.28
N ASP A 135 -9.84 7.00 -35.08
CA ASP A 135 -9.65 5.94 -34.08
C ASP A 135 -10.69 6.12 -32.96
N PRO A 136 -11.59 5.15 -32.79
CA PRO A 136 -12.62 5.21 -31.74
C PRO A 136 -12.07 5.30 -30.33
N ASN A 137 -10.86 4.81 -30.07
CA ASN A 137 -10.24 4.83 -28.73
C ASN A 137 -9.70 6.21 -28.34
N ILE A 138 -9.33 7.02 -29.33
CA ILE A 138 -8.72 8.35 -29.12
C ILE A 138 -9.73 9.47 -29.42
N HIS A 139 -10.59 9.27 -30.43
CA HIS A 139 -11.51 10.30 -30.94
C HIS A 139 -12.95 10.19 -30.38
N LEU A 140 -13.14 9.49 -29.29
CA LEU A 140 -14.45 9.08 -28.74
C LEU A 140 -15.23 10.18 -28.01
N SER A 141 -14.92 11.44 -28.23
CA SER A 141 -15.59 12.56 -27.52
C SER A 141 -17.04 12.85 -27.93
N LEU A 142 -17.60 12.19 -28.93
CA LEU A 142 -18.87 12.64 -29.54
C LEU A 142 -20.02 11.66 -29.54
N ILE A 143 -19.92 10.50 -28.88
CA ILE A 143 -21.07 9.56 -28.85
C ILE A 143 -21.39 9.17 -27.41
N HIS A 144 -21.99 10.12 -26.69
CA HIS A 144 -22.87 9.82 -25.59
C HIS A 144 -24.13 10.70 -25.70
N ILE A 145 -24.98 10.24 -26.58
CA ILE A 145 -26.39 10.61 -26.54
C ILE A 145 -27.17 9.38 -26.14
#